data_ed8b615bfb2e71e7d01b568fca93722e
#
_entry.id   ed8b615bfb2e71e7d01b568fca93722e
#
_cell.length_a   1.000
_cell.length_b   1.000
_cell.length_c   1.000
_cell.angle_alpha   90.00
_cell.angle_beta   90.00
_cell.angle_gamma   90.00
#
_symmetry.space_group_name_H-M   'P 1'
#
loop_
_entity.id
_entity.type
_entity.pdbx_description
1 polymer ?
#
loop_
_entity_poly.entity_id
_entity_poly.type
_entity_poly.pdbx_seq_one_letter_code
_entity_poly.pdbx_strand_id
1 'polypeptide(L)'
;MNGKRVADSYSEQVQILTQANINGYHRLFGGQLMEWIDIVAAVVARRHSGQNVTTAVVDTLTFQAPAHANDTVIICGYVTYVHRTSMEICTKTYVENLNGTRKLINTAYLVMVALDEQEKPTEVPQL
;
A
#
# COMPACT_ATOMS: atom_id res chain seq x y z
N MET A 1 -18.38 -19.77 -0.22
CA MET A 1 -17.43 -19.06 0.65
C MET A 1 -18.03 -17.74 1.08
N ASN A 2 -17.93 -17.43 2.35
CA ASN A 2 -18.38 -16.13 2.85
C ASN A 2 -17.44 -15.02 2.40
N GLY A 3 -18.00 -13.88 2.07
CA GLY A 3 -17.21 -12.70 1.76
C GLY A 3 -16.44 -12.19 2.98
N LYS A 4 -15.49 -11.33 2.73
CA LYS A 4 -14.70 -10.67 3.77
C LYS A 4 -14.99 -9.17 3.75
N ARG A 5 -14.76 -8.52 4.88
CA ARG A 5 -14.91 -7.07 4.99
C ARG A 5 -13.59 -6.38 4.68
N VAL A 6 -13.67 -5.17 4.15
CA VAL A 6 -12.50 -4.33 3.89
C VAL A 6 -11.63 -4.18 5.15
N ALA A 7 -12.27 -3.98 6.31
CA ALA A 7 -11.56 -3.81 7.58
C ALA A 7 -10.74 -5.03 8.00
N ASP A 8 -11.09 -6.23 7.52
CA ASP A 8 -10.41 -7.46 7.94
C ASP A 8 -8.96 -7.53 7.43
N SER A 9 -8.65 -6.87 6.33
CA SER A 9 -7.32 -6.87 5.74
C SER A 9 -6.62 -5.51 5.76
N TYR A 10 -7.27 -4.48 6.29
CA TYR A 10 -6.64 -3.16 6.43
C TYR A 10 -5.27 -3.27 7.07
N SER A 11 -4.29 -2.58 6.51
CA SER A 11 -2.90 -2.65 6.97
C SER A 11 -2.29 -1.26 6.98
N GLU A 12 -1.32 -1.08 7.88
CA GLU A 12 -0.69 0.21 8.07
C GLU A 12 0.81 0.00 8.36
N GLN A 13 1.64 0.87 7.81
CA GLN A 13 3.08 0.92 8.06
C GLN A 13 3.44 2.33 8.47
N VAL A 14 4.25 2.45 9.52
CA VAL A 14 4.71 3.74 10.03
C VAL A 14 6.23 3.81 9.89
N GLN A 15 6.73 4.90 9.33
CA GLN A 15 8.16 5.14 9.14
C GLN A 15 8.51 6.54 9.62
N ILE A 16 9.69 6.68 10.23
CA ILE A 16 10.30 7.99 10.44
C ILE A 16 11.36 8.13 9.35
N LEU A 17 11.29 9.21 8.56
CA LEU A 17 12.19 9.39 7.43
C LEU A 17 13.60 9.70 7.90
N THR A 18 14.57 8.94 7.38
CA THR A 18 15.99 9.17 7.60
C THR A 18 16.61 9.80 6.36
N GLN A 19 17.87 10.23 6.46
CA GLN A 19 18.59 10.79 5.31
C GLN A 19 18.66 9.81 4.13
N ALA A 20 18.67 8.50 4.39
CA ALA A 20 18.69 7.49 3.34
C ALA A 20 17.42 7.49 2.49
N ASN A 21 16.31 8.03 3.00
CA ASN A 21 15.03 8.09 2.30
C ASN A 21 14.86 9.38 1.48
N ILE A 22 15.84 10.29 1.53
CA ILE A 22 15.70 11.65 1.02
C ILE A 22 16.58 11.82 -0.22
N ASN A 23 16.03 12.49 -1.24
CA ASN A 23 16.76 12.79 -2.48
C ASN A 23 17.55 14.11 -2.35
N GLY A 24 18.24 14.51 -3.44
CA GLY A 24 19.02 15.73 -3.49
C GLY A 24 18.22 17.03 -3.33
N TYR A 25 16.88 16.95 -3.38
CA TYR A 25 15.98 18.08 -3.15
C TYR A 25 15.44 18.10 -1.73
N HIS A 26 16.05 17.34 -0.80
CA HIS A 26 15.70 17.27 0.62
C HIS A 26 14.29 16.75 0.90
N ARG A 27 13.76 15.85 0.05
CA ARG A 27 12.43 15.27 0.24
C ARG A 27 12.44 13.77 -0.06
N LEU A 28 11.46 13.07 0.51
CA LEU A 28 11.25 11.64 0.24
C LEU A 28 11.19 11.39 -1.26
N PHE A 29 12.02 10.46 -1.75
CA PHE A 29 12.02 10.16 -3.18
C PHE A 29 11.01 9.06 -3.53
N GLY A 30 10.52 9.13 -4.80
CA GLY A 30 9.41 8.29 -5.25
C GLY A 30 9.70 6.80 -5.19
N GLY A 31 10.93 6.38 -5.47
CA GLY A 31 11.28 4.96 -5.41
C GLY A 31 11.15 4.36 -4.02
N GLN A 32 11.54 5.10 -2.99
CA GLN A 32 11.37 4.64 -1.61
C GLN A 32 9.90 4.54 -1.23
N LEU A 33 9.10 5.53 -1.60
CA LEU A 33 7.67 5.49 -1.33
C LEU A 33 7.00 4.34 -2.07
N MET A 34 7.37 4.11 -3.33
CA MET A 34 6.85 2.99 -4.13
C MET A 34 7.12 1.66 -3.45
N GLU A 35 8.34 1.45 -2.92
CA GLU A 35 8.68 0.21 -2.21
C GLU A 35 7.76 -0.01 -1.00
N TRP A 36 7.57 1.02 -0.19
CA TRP A 36 6.70 0.92 0.99
C TRP A 36 5.23 0.70 0.62
N ILE A 37 4.74 1.39 -0.39
CA ILE A 37 3.38 1.22 -0.91
C ILE A 37 3.15 -0.21 -1.38
N ASP A 38 4.09 -0.75 -2.15
CA ASP A 38 3.99 -2.11 -2.65
C ASP A 38 3.95 -3.15 -1.52
N ILE A 39 4.76 -2.95 -0.49
CA ILE A 39 4.77 -3.82 0.70
C ILE A 39 3.42 -3.77 1.41
N VAL A 40 2.89 -2.58 1.68
CA VAL A 40 1.59 -2.44 2.36
C VAL A 40 0.48 -3.10 1.54
N ALA A 41 0.45 -2.85 0.23
CA ALA A 41 -0.56 -3.44 -0.65
C ALA A 41 -0.45 -4.96 -0.69
N ALA A 42 0.77 -5.50 -0.70
CA ALA A 42 0.99 -6.95 -0.68
C ALA A 42 0.49 -7.57 0.63
N VAL A 43 0.72 -6.90 1.76
CA VAL A 43 0.22 -7.38 3.07
C VAL A 43 -1.30 -7.40 3.09
N VAL A 44 -1.95 -6.34 2.59
CA VAL A 44 -3.42 -6.29 2.49
C VAL A 44 -3.92 -7.46 1.64
N ALA A 45 -3.31 -7.66 0.47
CA ALA A 45 -3.74 -8.71 -0.45
C ALA A 45 -3.53 -10.11 0.14
N ARG A 46 -2.42 -10.34 0.86
CA ARG A 46 -2.18 -11.60 1.56
C ARG A 46 -3.22 -11.85 2.64
N ARG A 47 -3.54 -10.82 3.41
CA ARG A 47 -4.54 -10.94 4.49
C ARG A 47 -5.94 -11.21 3.95
N HIS A 48 -6.29 -10.58 2.83
CA HIS A 48 -7.59 -10.81 2.21
C HIS A 48 -7.67 -12.19 1.56
N SER A 49 -6.67 -12.56 0.77
CA SER A 49 -6.71 -13.79 -0.03
C SER A 49 -6.30 -15.05 0.75
N GLY A 50 -5.45 -14.90 1.77
CA GLY A 50 -4.84 -16.06 2.42
C GLY A 50 -3.81 -16.76 1.55
N GLN A 51 -3.33 -16.10 0.49
CA GLN A 51 -2.42 -16.65 -0.51
C GLN A 51 -1.22 -15.74 -0.71
N ASN A 52 -0.17 -16.25 -1.35
CA ASN A 52 0.88 -15.41 -1.88
C ASN A 52 0.31 -14.56 -3.02
N VAL A 53 0.91 -13.41 -3.26
CA VAL A 53 0.44 -12.47 -4.27
C VAL A 53 1.60 -11.94 -5.10
N THR A 54 1.27 -11.45 -6.29
CA THR A 54 2.22 -10.69 -7.10
C THR A 54 1.57 -9.39 -7.55
N THR A 55 2.38 -8.33 -7.69
CA THR A 55 1.92 -7.04 -8.16
C THR A 55 1.79 -7.08 -9.68
N ALA A 56 0.58 -6.88 -10.20
CA ALA A 56 0.33 -6.86 -11.64
C ALA A 56 0.36 -5.45 -12.20
N VAL A 57 -0.19 -4.48 -11.47
CA VAL A 57 -0.30 -3.09 -11.93
C VAL A 57 -0.08 -2.17 -10.75
N VAL A 58 0.67 -1.09 -10.97
CA VAL A 58 0.72 0.06 -10.06
C VAL A 58 0.25 1.27 -10.85
N ASP A 59 -0.80 1.91 -10.38
CA ASP A 59 -1.36 3.09 -11.02
C ASP A 59 -0.97 4.32 -10.21
N THR A 60 -0.38 5.26 -10.89
CA THR A 60 -0.08 6.63 -10.47
C THR A 60 0.63 6.77 -9.12
N LEU A 61 1.91 7.07 -9.17
CA LEU A 61 2.67 7.50 -7.99
C LEU A 61 3.01 8.99 -8.12
N THR A 62 2.07 9.83 -7.72
CA THR A 62 2.24 11.29 -7.74
C THR A 62 2.19 11.84 -6.32
N PHE A 63 3.21 12.60 -5.95
CA PHE A 63 3.19 13.33 -4.69
C PHE A 63 2.27 14.54 -4.80
N GLN A 64 1.34 14.65 -3.85
CA GLN A 64 0.49 15.82 -3.69
C GLN A 64 1.15 16.85 -2.77
N ALA A 65 2.09 16.41 -1.96
CA ALA A 65 2.90 17.23 -1.08
C ALA A 65 4.19 16.51 -0.75
N PRO A 66 5.28 17.22 -0.41
CA PRO A 66 6.54 16.58 -0.06
C PRO A 66 6.55 16.07 1.38
N ALA A 67 7.43 15.10 1.65
CA ALA A 67 7.81 14.70 2.99
C ALA A 67 9.33 14.88 3.14
N HIS A 68 9.78 15.18 4.35
CA HIS A 68 11.16 15.58 4.64
C HIS A 68 11.77 14.68 5.70
N ALA A 69 13.09 14.77 5.85
CA ALA A 69 13.80 14.05 6.90
C ALA A 69 13.18 14.33 8.26
N ASN A 70 13.10 13.30 9.09
CA ASN A 70 12.50 13.31 10.42
C ASN A 70 10.97 13.40 10.45
N ASP A 71 10.30 13.46 9.30
CA ASP A 71 8.84 13.36 9.27
C ASP A 71 8.39 11.93 9.61
N THR A 72 7.25 11.83 10.28
CA THR A 72 6.55 10.58 10.49
C THR A 72 5.62 10.35 9.31
N VAL A 73 5.83 9.26 8.58
CA VAL A 73 5.03 8.90 7.41
C VAL A 73 4.22 7.65 7.73
N ILE A 74 2.94 7.69 7.40
CA ILE A 74 2.03 6.57 7.60
C ILE A 74 1.48 6.16 6.25
N ILE A 75 1.66 4.89 5.88
CA ILE A 75 1.09 4.31 4.66
C ILE A 75 0.02 3.32 5.08
N CYS A 76 -1.22 3.58 4.73
CA CYS A 76 -2.31 2.64 4.98
C CYS A 76 -2.82 2.06 3.67
N GLY A 77 -3.36 0.85 3.74
CA GLY A 77 -3.91 0.18 2.57
C GLY A 77 -5.17 -0.61 2.90
N TYR A 78 -6.04 -0.71 1.93
CA TYR A 78 -7.28 -1.45 2.04
C TYR A 78 -7.79 -1.89 0.67
N VAL A 79 -8.54 -2.99 0.63
CA VAL A 79 -9.13 -3.52 -0.60
C VAL A 79 -10.27 -2.61 -1.04
N THR A 80 -10.29 -2.26 -2.32
CA THR A 80 -11.37 -1.48 -2.91
C THR A 80 -12.24 -2.28 -3.87
N TYR A 81 -11.67 -3.33 -4.47
CA TYR A 81 -12.40 -4.14 -5.43
C TYR A 81 -11.77 -5.54 -5.53
N VAL A 82 -12.60 -6.56 -5.74
CA VAL A 82 -12.14 -7.93 -5.90
C VAL A 82 -12.72 -8.49 -7.20
N HIS A 83 -11.83 -9.01 -8.06
CA HIS A 83 -12.15 -9.84 -9.20
C HIS A 83 -12.01 -11.32 -8.79
N ARG A 84 -12.08 -12.22 -9.77
CA ARG A 84 -11.99 -13.65 -9.49
C ARG A 84 -10.65 -14.05 -8.87
N THR A 85 -9.53 -13.56 -9.42
CA THR A 85 -8.18 -13.92 -8.98
C THR A 85 -7.33 -12.72 -8.58
N SER A 86 -7.88 -11.51 -8.66
CA SER A 86 -7.14 -10.28 -8.37
C SER A 86 -7.91 -9.35 -7.45
N MET A 87 -7.17 -8.44 -6.84
CA MET A 87 -7.69 -7.47 -5.90
C MET A 87 -7.13 -6.11 -6.23
N GLU A 88 -7.98 -5.08 -6.21
CA GLU A 88 -7.52 -3.70 -6.24
C GLU A 88 -7.32 -3.22 -4.82
N ILE A 89 -6.16 -2.67 -4.55
CA ILE A 89 -5.80 -2.11 -3.25
C ILE A 89 -5.56 -0.62 -3.41
N CYS A 90 -6.20 0.17 -2.56
CA CYS A 90 -5.90 1.59 -2.45
C CYS A 90 -4.92 1.79 -1.30
N THR A 91 -3.86 2.56 -1.55
CA THR A 91 -2.96 3.00 -0.48
C THR A 91 -3.03 4.52 -0.36
N LYS A 92 -2.98 4.99 0.87
CA LYS A 92 -2.91 6.42 1.18
C LYS A 92 -1.74 6.66 2.09
N THR A 93 -0.93 7.66 1.75
CA THR A 93 0.25 8.02 2.51
C THR A 93 0.07 9.39 3.11
N TYR A 94 0.34 9.49 4.41
CA TYR A 94 0.19 10.72 5.19
C TYR A 94 1.50 11.09 5.86
N VAL A 95 1.71 12.39 6.05
CA VAL A 95 2.67 12.90 7.04
C VAL A 95 1.88 13.23 8.30
N GLU A 96 2.31 12.68 9.43
CA GLU A 96 1.69 12.95 10.72
C GLU A 96 2.52 13.99 11.48
N ASN A 97 1.88 15.07 11.88
CA ASN A 97 2.50 16.10 12.69
C ASN A 97 2.59 15.68 14.16
N LEU A 98 3.45 16.32 14.92
CA LEU A 98 3.63 15.98 16.34
C LEU A 98 2.37 16.14 17.18
N ASN A 99 1.42 16.96 16.72
CA ASN A 99 0.13 17.12 17.39
C ASN A 99 -0.91 16.07 16.97
N GLY A 100 -0.52 15.10 16.13
CA GLY A 100 -1.39 14.02 15.67
C GLY A 100 -2.19 14.32 14.42
N THR A 101 -2.17 15.54 13.90
CA THR A 101 -2.86 15.85 12.64
C THR A 101 -2.10 15.22 11.47
N ARG A 102 -2.83 14.81 10.43
CA ARG A 102 -2.27 14.12 9.25
C ARG A 102 -2.56 14.91 7.98
N LYS A 103 -1.57 14.93 7.09
CA LYS A 103 -1.70 15.51 5.76
C LYS A 103 -1.52 14.43 4.72
N LEU A 104 -2.49 14.26 3.84
CA LEU A 104 -2.39 13.31 2.73
C LEU A 104 -1.35 13.79 1.72
N ILE A 105 -0.37 12.95 1.41
CA ILE A 105 0.68 13.29 0.44
C ILE A 105 0.66 12.42 -0.81
N ASN A 106 -0.02 11.26 -0.77
CA ASN A 106 -0.12 10.38 -1.94
C ASN A 106 -1.32 9.45 -1.82
N THR A 107 -1.95 9.16 -2.94
CA THR A 107 -2.94 8.09 -3.09
C THR A 107 -2.53 7.25 -4.29
N ALA A 108 -2.51 5.93 -4.13
CA ALA A 108 -2.16 5.02 -5.21
C ALA A 108 -3.12 3.84 -5.24
N TYR A 109 -3.23 3.22 -6.40
CA TYR A 109 -4.02 2.00 -6.61
C TYR A 109 -3.10 0.94 -7.20
N LEU A 110 -3.20 -0.27 -6.66
CA LEU A 110 -2.41 -1.41 -7.13
C LEU A 110 -3.34 -2.58 -7.37
N VAL A 111 -3.02 -3.37 -8.40
CA VAL A 111 -3.72 -4.64 -8.63
C VAL A 111 -2.78 -5.76 -8.24
N MET A 112 -3.23 -6.60 -7.31
CA MET A 112 -2.52 -7.77 -6.82
C MET A 112 -3.22 -9.02 -7.29
N VAL A 113 -2.47 -10.00 -7.77
CA VAL A 113 -2.99 -11.30 -8.21
C VAL A 113 -2.61 -12.35 -7.18
N ALA A 114 -3.60 -13.11 -6.70
CA ALA A 114 -3.37 -14.22 -5.79
C ALA A 114 -2.80 -15.42 -6.53
N LEU A 115 -1.80 -16.07 -5.92
CA LEU A 115 -1.09 -17.18 -6.52
C LEU A 115 -1.25 -18.44 -5.67
N ASP A 116 -1.43 -19.58 -6.34
CA ASP A 116 -1.42 -20.88 -5.68
C ASP A 116 0.02 -21.39 -5.46
N GLU A 117 0.16 -22.62 -4.97
CA GLU A 117 1.46 -23.23 -4.68
C GLU A 117 2.33 -23.40 -5.92
N GLN A 118 1.73 -23.45 -7.12
CA GLN A 118 2.44 -23.54 -8.39
C GLN A 118 2.65 -22.15 -9.03
N GLU A 119 2.43 -21.07 -8.26
CA GLU A 119 2.58 -19.69 -8.70
C GLU A 119 1.63 -19.32 -9.86
N LYS A 120 0.45 -19.94 -9.89
CA LYS A 120 -0.60 -19.63 -10.88
C LYS A 120 -1.73 -18.84 -10.23
N PRO A 121 -2.43 -17.97 -10.98
CA PRO A 121 -3.54 -17.21 -10.42
C PRO A 121 -4.58 -18.13 -9.80
N THR A 122 -5.06 -17.78 -8.62
CA THR A 122 -6.05 -18.55 -7.88
C THR A 122 -7.16 -17.63 -7.36
N GLU A 123 -8.33 -18.23 -7.10
CA GLU A 123 -9.49 -17.46 -6.68
C GLU A 123 -9.30 -16.80 -5.31
N VAL A 124 -9.90 -15.64 -5.16
CA VAL A 124 -9.88 -14.87 -3.90
C VAL A 124 -11.29 -14.77 -3.32
N PRO A 125 -11.38 -14.64 -1.97
CA PRO A 125 -12.67 -14.37 -1.34
C PRO A 125 -13.27 -13.06 -1.83
N GLN A 126 -14.57 -13.03 -1.99
CA GLN A 126 -15.27 -11.79 -2.34
C GLN A 126 -15.42 -10.88 -1.12
N LEU A 127 -15.70 -9.63 -1.37
CA LEU A 127 -16.03 -8.67 -0.32
C LEU A 127 -17.47 -8.87 0.19
#